data_49fa297c709b371a28d9c19962438518
#
_entry.id   49fa297c709b371a28d9c19962438518
#
_cell.length_a   1.000
_cell.length_b   1.000
_cell.length_c   1.000
_cell.angle_alpha   90.00
_cell.angle_beta   90.00
_cell.angle_gamma   90.00
#
_symmetry.space_group_name_H-M   'P 1'
#
loop_
_entity.id
_entity.type
_entity.pdbx_description
1 polymer ?
#
loop_
_entity_poly.entity_id
_entity_poly.type
_entity_poly.pdbx_seq_one_letter_code
_entity_poly.pdbx_strand_id
1 'polypeptide(L)'
;VLRPCVALTKFIRSAANESNVSCSVNIDTVLFDRVLLFLTCIRDGEKPPNYDLRMTESLSGAAKTLQCAPLIDYCDARLGSYISRLREYTWEEIVQKNNQEQAVLLVIDYMVLDVKNWLPEHPGGDMIIPAQSLNKDASTHFELYHSSKESFLYLKHFYVGEVCEEDREKIPKSDAPASSEFLKMLRDYCEDFRIESKAKKKEFF
;
A
#
# COMPACT_ATOMS: atom_id res chain seq x y z
N VAL A 1 16.82 -16.78 17.92
CA VAL A 1 16.08 -15.83 17.08
C VAL A 1 15.70 -16.46 15.74
N LEU A 2 16.62 -17.08 14.99
CA LEU A 2 16.38 -17.56 13.62
C LEU A 2 15.65 -18.90 13.47
N ARG A 3 15.35 -19.62 14.57
CA ARG A 3 14.66 -20.93 14.53
C ARG A 3 13.37 -20.96 13.70
N PRO A 4 12.51 -19.92 13.71
CA PRO A 4 11.31 -19.91 12.88
C PRO A 4 11.57 -19.81 11.37
N CYS A 5 12.77 -19.42 10.94
CA CYS A 5 13.16 -19.35 9.54
C CYS A 5 13.74 -20.69 9.08
N VAL A 6 12.92 -21.51 8.45
CA VAL A 6 13.29 -22.89 8.08
C VAL A 6 14.50 -22.91 7.15
N ALA A 7 14.59 -22.00 6.17
CA ALA A 7 15.71 -21.92 5.25
C ALA A 7 17.04 -21.67 5.97
N LEU A 8 17.09 -20.68 6.87
CA LEU A 8 18.29 -20.35 7.65
C LEU A 8 18.64 -21.45 8.66
N THR A 9 17.64 -22.07 9.29
CA THR A 9 17.86 -23.16 10.26
C THR A 9 18.43 -24.40 9.59
N LYS A 10 17.98 -24.78 8.41
CA LYS A 10 18.56 -25.87 7.62
C LYS A 10 20.03 -25.61 7.31
N PHE A 11 20.33 -24.37 6.84
CA PHE A 11 21.70 -23.99 6.54
C PHE A 11 22.62 -24.06 7.78
N ILE A 12 22.20 -23.45 8.92
CA ILE A 12 22.98 -23.48 10.18
C ILE A 12 23.25 -24.91 10.63
N ARG A 13 22.29 -25.82 10.51
CA ARG A 13 22.45 -27.23 10.86
C ARG A 13 23.45 -27.98 9.95
N SER A 14 23.40 -27.70 8.63
CA SER A 14 24.35 -28.34 7.70
C SER A 14 25.78 -27.85 7.88
N ALA A 15 25.94 -26.64 8.40
CA ALA A 15 27.23 -25.98 8.61
C ALA A 15 27.81 -26.15 10.05
N ALA A 16 27.13 -26.87 10.92
CA ALA A 16 27.45 -26.94 12.35
C ALA A 16 28.88 -27.47 12.68
N ASN A 17 29.57 -28.07 11.71
CA ASN A 17 30.91 -28.64 11.88
C ASN A 17 32.03 -27.79 11.22
N GLU A 18 31.70 -26.63 10.66
CA GLU A 18 32.66 -25.76 9.96
C GLU A 18 32.94 -24.49 10.78
N SER A 19 34.19 -24.08 10.90
CA SER A 19 34.61 -22.96 11.74
C SER A 19 34.29 -21.57 11.16
N ASN A 20 34.01 -21.49 9.86
CA ASN A 20 33.66 -20.22 9.18
C ASN A 20 32.68 -20.50 8.06
N VAL A 21 31.38 -20.34 8.31
CA VAL A 21 30.32 -20.52 7.31
C VAL A 21 29.61 -19.22 7.04
N SER A 22 29.56 -18.83 5.77
CA SER A 22 28.76 -17.71 5.32
C SER A 22 27.56 -18.19 4.52
N CYS A 23 26.41 -17.58 4.75
CA CYS A 23 25.19 -17.80 3.97
C CYS A 23 24.79 -16.50 3.30
N SER A 24 24.57 -16.54 1.98
CA SER A 24 24.03 -15.41 1.24
C SER A 24 22.52 -15.62 1.03
N VAL A 25 21.74 -14.65 1.43
CA VAL A 25 20.31 -14.60 1.17
C VAL A 25 19.99 -13.38 0.29
N ASN A 26 19.15 -13.55 -0.71
CA ASN A 26 18.76 -12.48 -1.62
C ASN A 26 17.64 -11.63 -0.99
N ILE A 27 18.00 -10.89 0.07
CA ILE A 27 17.10 -9.99 0.80
C ILE A 27 17.91 -8.72 1.09
N ASP A 28 17.26 -7.56 0.88
CA ASP A 28 17.85 -6.27 1.25
C ASP A 28 18.21 -6.22 2.73
N THR A 29 19.34 -5.57 3.06
CA THR A 29 19.89 -5.52 4.42
C THR A 29 18.92 -4.88 5.41
N VAL A 30 18.30 -3.75 5.03
CA VAL A 30 17.32 -3.05 5.89
C VAL A 30 16.11 -3.95 6.14
N LEU A 31 15.65 -4.66 5.12
CA LEU A 31 14.54 -5.58 5.24
C LEU A 31 14.90 -6.77 6.12
N PHE A 32 16.12 -7.29 6.01
CA PHE A 32 16.61 -8.36 6.88
C PHE A 32 16.67 -7.94 8.36
N ASP A 33 17.10 -6.71 8.65
CA ASP A 33 17.08 -6.14 10.00
C ASP A 33 15.64 -6.07 10.56
N ARG A 34 14.65 -5.74 9.74
CA ARG A 34 13.23 -5.77 10.16
C ARG A 34 12.74 -7.17 10.45
N VAL A 35 13.18 -8.17 9.69
CA VAL A 35 12.90 -9.59 9.98
C VAL A 35 13.50 -9.97 11.34
N LEU A 36 14.77 -9.61 11.60
CA LEU A 36 15.41 -9.88 12.87
C LEU A 36 14.69 -9.21 14.04
N LEU A 37 14.29 -7.95 13.89
CA LEU A 37 13.51 -7.22 14.90
C LEU A 37 12.18 -7.92 15.20
N PHE A 38 11.43 -8.30 14.16
CA PHE A 38 10.18 -9.06 14.32
C PHE A 38 10.41 -10.35 15.11
N LEU A 39 11.41 -11.13 14.74
CA LEU A 39 11.72 -12.40 15.40
C LEU A 39 12.20 -12.21 16.86
N THR A 40 12.88 -11.10 17.14
CA THR A 40 13.29 -10.74 18.49
C THR A 40 12.07 -10.43 19.35
N CYS A 41 11.14 -9.61 18.86
CA CYS A 41 9.89 -9.31 19.57
C CYS A 41 9.10 -10.60 19.88
N ILE A 42 8.95 -11.50 18.90
CA ILE A 42 8.25 -12.79 19.11
C ILE A 42 8.95 -13.64 20.17
N ARG A 43 10.28 -13.72 20.15
CA ARG A 43 11.06 -14.47 21.14
C ARG A 43 10.83 -13.93 22.56
N ASP A 44 10.81 -12.61 22.70
CA ASP A 44 10.75 -11.91 24.00
C ASP A 44 9.30 -11.71 24.48
N GLY A 45 8.30 -12.16 23.71
CA GLY A 45 6.88 -11.99 24.01
C GLY A 45 6.38 -10.57 23.83
N GLU A 46 7.13 -9.75 23.09
CA GLU A 46 6.78 -8.37 22.81
C GLU A 46 5.92 -8.26 21.53
N LYS A 47 5.15 -7.17 21.44
CA LYS A 47 4.36 -6.89 20.24
C LYS A 47 5.28 -6.40 19.10
N PRO A 48 5.23 -7.04 17.93
CA PRO A 48 5.99 -6.56 16.77
C PRO A 48 5.63 -5.12 16.40
N PRO A 49 6.57 -4.36 15.79
CA PRO A 49 6.31 -3.01 15.30
C PRO A 49 5.12 -2.98 14.35
N ASN A 50 4.40 -1.86 14.34
CA ASN A 50 3.29 -1.64 13.44
C ASN A 50 3.82 -1.15 12.09
N TYR A 51 4.18 -2.08 11.21
CA TYR A 51 4.66 -1.76 9.87
C TYR A 51 3.52 -1.21 8.98
N ASP A 52 3.82 -0.24 8.13
CA ASP A 52 2.92 0.25 7.09
C ASP A 52 2.66 -0.82 6.01
N LEU A 53 1.78 -0.52 5.06
CA LEU A 53 1.42 -1.46 3.99
C LEU A 53 2.64 -1.83 3.14
N ARG A 54 3.44 -0.85 2.74
CA ARG A 54 4.64 -1.05 1.90
C ARG A 54 5.65 -1.97 2.58
N MET A 55 5.98 -1.68 3.85
CA MET A 55 6.90 -2.51 4.62
C MET A 55 6.32 -3.92 4.82
N THR A 56 5.01 -4.03 5.08
CA THR A 56 4.34 -5.34 5.25
C THR A 56 4.41 -6.18 3.97
N GLU A 57 4.23 -5.59 2.79
CA GLU A 57 4.38 -6.29 1.51
C GLU A 57 5.82 -6.77 1.27
N SER A 58 6.79 -5.88 1.53
CA SER A 58 8.21 -6.22 1.41
C SER A 58 8.60 -7.35 2.37
N LEU A 59 8.13 -7.28 3.63
CA LEU A 59 8.33 -8.32 4.63
C LEU A 59 7.66 -9.64 4.24
N SER A 60 6.49 -9.62 3.60
CA SER A 60 5.84 -10.86 3.10
C SER A 60 6.72 -11.57 2.08
N GLY A 61 7.34 -10.83 1.16
CA GLY A 61 8.32 -11.39 0.21
C GLY A 61 9.53 -12.02 0.91
N ALA A 62 10.13 -11.30 1.87
CA ALA A 62 11.26 -11.79 2.65
C ALA A 62 10.88 -13.02 3.49
N ALA A 63 9.70 -13.02 4.11
CA ALA A 63 9.19 -14.12 4.92
C ALA A 63 9.05 -15.42 4.12
N LYS A 64 8.55 -15.32 2.87
CA LYS A 64 8.44 -16.45 1.95
C LYS A 64 9.81 -16.96 1.53
N THR A 65 10.76 -16.08 1.19
CA THR A 65 12.15 -16.45 0.87
C THR A 65 12.83 -17.19 2.03
N LEU A 66 12.63 -16.72 3.27
CA LEU A 66 13.19 -17.32 4.46
C LEU A 66 12.40 -18.53 4.98
N GLN A 67 11.24 -18.82 4.41
CA GLN A 67 10.29 -19.82 4.89
C GLN A 67 9.97 -19.62 6.40
N CYS A 68 9.66 -18.37 6.76
CA CYS A 68 9.41 -17.94 8.14
C CYS A 68 7.91 -17.88 8.42
N ALA A 69 7.30 -18.97 8.86
CA ALA A 69 5.85 -19.07 9.04
C ALA A 69 5.26 -17.96 9.94
N PRO A 70 5.81 -17.64 11.14
CA PRO A 70 5.22 -16.59 11.98
C PRO A 70 5.20 -15.21 11.31
N LEU A 71 6.19 -14.90 10.45
CA LEU A 71 6.23 -13.63 9.74
C LEU A 71 5.27 -13.65 8.55
N ILE A 72 5.10 -14.80 7.87
CA ILE A 72 4.09 -14.97 6.82
C ILE A 72 2.70 -14.74 7.41
N ASP A 73 2.36 -15.42 8.51
CA ASP A 73 1.05 -15.28 9.17
C ASP A 73 0.77 -13.84 9.60
N TYR A 74 1.78 -13.17 10.16
CA TYR A 74 1.67 -11.75 10.53
C TYR A 74 1.39 -10.85 9.32
N CYS A 75 2.15 -11.02 8.24
CA CYS A 75 1.97 -10.22 7.02
C CYS A 75 0.61 -10.50 6.37
N ASP A 76 0.22 -11.76 6.24
CA ASP A 76 -1.04 -12.16 5.60
C ASP A 76 -2.25 -11.64 6.39
N ALA A 77 -2.21 -11.69 7.74
CA ALA A 77 -3.27 -11.11 8.58
C ALA A 77 -3.40 -9.59 8.39
N ARG A 78 -2.28 -8.87 8.28
CA ARG A 78 -2.30 -7.41 8.05
C ARG A 78 -2.77 -7.03 6.66
N LEU A 79 -2.27 -7.72 5.63
CA LEU A 79 -2.68 -7.49 4.25
C LEU A 79 -4.15 -7.86 4.06
N GLY A 80 -4.61 -8.95 4.65
CA GLY A 80 -6.02 -9.33 4.66
C GLY A 80 -6.91 -8.29 5.35
N SER A 81 -6.48 -7.75 6.48
CA SER A 81 -7.18 -6.65 7.18
C SER A 81 -7.22 -5.37 6.36
N TYR A 82 -6.20 -5.07 5.57
CA TYR A 82 -6.21 -3.94 4.64
C TYR A 82 -7.23 -4.16 3.54
N ILE A 83 -7.19 -5.30 2.85
CA ILE A 83 -8.10 -5.65 1.76
C ILE A 83 -9.57 -5.65 2.23
N SER A 84 -9.84 -6.14 3.44
CA SER A 84 -11.20 -6.19 3.98
C SER A 84 -11.81 -4.83 4.31
N ARG A 85 -11.00 -3.76 4.34
CA ARG A 85 -11.45 -2.39 4.56
C ARG A 85 -11.72 -1.62 3.27
N LEU A 86 -11.31 -2.16 2.13
CA LEU A 86 -11.59 -1.55 0.83
C LEU A 86 -13.09 -1.64 0.54
N ARG A 87 -13.70 -0.52 0.15
CA ARG A 87 -15.12 -0.42 -0.11
C ARG A 87 -15.45 0.64 -1.16
N GLU A 88 -16.69 0.67 -1.58
CA GLU A 88 -17.24 1.79 -2.32
C GLU A 88 -17.65 2.93 -1.39
N TYR A 89 -17.52 4.15 -1.90
CA TYR A 89 -17.87 5.39 -1.26
C TYR A 89 -18.90 6.14 -2.10
N THR A 90 -19.90 6.74 -1.48
CA THR A 90 -20.71 7.75 -2.16
C THR A 90 -19.93 9.07 -2.20
N TRP A 91 -20.25 9.89 -3.20
CA TRP A 91 -19.64 11.23 -3.29
C TRP A 91 -19.97 12.10 -2.07
N GLU A 92 -21.22 12.05 -1.62
CA GLU A 92 -21.67 12.78 -0.44
C GLU A 92 -20.90 12.39 0.82
N GLU A 93 -20.65 11.09 1.03
CA GLU A 93 -19.84 10.61 2.16
C GLU A 93 -18.41 11.17 2.14
N ILE A 94 -17.76 11.23 0.97
CA ILE A 94 -16.40 11.77 0.83
C ILE A 94 -16.40 13.25 1.23
N VAL A 95 -17.33 14.04 0.69
CA VAL A 95 -17.47 15.48 0.98
C VAL A 95 -17.75 15.70 2.46
N GLN A 96 -18.64 14.91 3.06
CA GLN A 96 -18.96 15.01 4.49
C GLN A 96 -17.74 14.71 5.35
N LYS A 97 -17.00 13.63 5.07
CA LYS A 97 -15.79 13.28 5.83
C LYS A 97 -14.72 14.36 5.73
N ASN A 98 -14.49 14.91 4.54
CA ASN A 98 -13.53 15.99 4.36
C ASN A 98 -13.90 17.25 5.14
N ASN A 99 -15.18 17.63 5.12
CA ASN A 99 -15.65 18.89 5.73
C ASN A 99 -15.88 18.79 7.23
N GLN A 100 -16.37 17.66 7.74
CA GLN A 100 -16.83 17.52 9.13
C GLN A 100 -15.87 16.70 10.01
N GLU A 101 -15.22 15.67 9.44
CA GLU A 101 -14.35 14.76 10.19
C GLU A 101 -12.87 15.10 10.01
N GLN A 102 -12.54 16.19 9.30
CA GLN A 102 -11.17 16.57 8.97
C GLN A 102 -10.39 15.42 8.31
N ALA A 103 -11.07 14.58 7.54
CA ALA A 103 -10.42 13.61 6.67
C ALA A 103 -9.71 14.35 5.51
N VAL A 104 -8.83 13.65 4.81
CA VAL A 104 -8.23 14.16 3.57
C VAL A 104 -8.36 13.06 2.52
N LEU A 105 -9.59 12.89 2.04
CA LEU A 105 -9.94 11.92 1.01
C LEU A 105 -9.86 12.62 -0.36
N LEU A 106 -8.93 12.16 -1.19
CA LEU A 106 -8.80 12.61 -2.58
C LEU A 106 -9.50 11.63 -3.50
N VAL A 107 -9.98 12.15 -4.64
CA VAL A 107 -10.48 11.31 -5.74
C VAL A 107 -9.60 11.52 -6.96
N ILE A 108 -8.96 10.44 -7.44
CA ILE A 108 -8.15 10.39 -8.64
C ILE A 108 -8.65 9.22 -9.49
N ASP A 109 -9.18 9.49 -10.67
CA ASP A 109 -9.76 8.46 -11.56
C ASP A 109 -10.70 7.50 -10.80
N TYR A 110 -11.60 8.07 -9.99
CA TYR A 110 -12.57 7.39 -9.12
C TYR A 110 -11.98 6.63 -7.93
N MET A 111 -10.66 6.45 -7.85
CA MET A 111 -10.00 5.93 -6.65
C MET A 111 -10.16 6.90 -5.48
N VAL A 112 -10.53 6.38 -4.32
CA VAL A 112 -10.56 7.15 -3.06
C VAL A 112 -9.28 6.88 -2.29
N LEU A 113 -8.55 7.95 -1.97
CA LEU A 113 -7.22 7.93 -1.37
C LEU A 113 -7.23 8.71 -0.05
N ASP A 114 -6.94 8.06 1.08
CA ASP A 114 -6.77 8.72 2.37
C ASP A 114 -5.30 9.13 2.56
N VAL A 115 -5.03 10.42 2.40
CA VAL A 115 -3.67 10.98 2.51
C VAL A 115 -3.45 11.77 3.79
N LYS A 116 -4.42 11.81 4.72
CA LYS A 116 -4.37 12.65 5.94
C LYS A 116 -3.07 12.52 6.72
N ASN A 117 -2.68 11.29 7.02
CA ASN A 117 -1.51 11.03 7.86
C ASN A 117 -0.18 11.24 7.14
N TRP A 118 -0.21 11.31 5.82
CA TRP A 118 0.97 11.49 4.99
C TRP A 118 1.20 12.95 4.56
N LEU A 119 0.20 13.82 4.67
CA LEU A 119 0.34 15.23 4.26
C LEU A 119 1.61 15.91 4.77
N PRO A 120 2.03 15.74 6.05
CA PRO A 120 3.27 16.36 6.56
C PRO A 120 4.54 15.90 5.84
N GLU A 121 4.50 14.75 5.17
CA GLU A 121 5.62 14.16 4.42
C GLU A 121 5.56 14.51 2.91
N HIS A 122 4.51 15.21 2.46
CA HIS A 122 4.34 15.54 1.05
C HIS A 122 5.41 16.54 0.58
N PRO A 123 6.24 16.20 -0.44
CA PRO A 123 7.33 17.07 -0.89
C PRO A 123 6.88 18.45 -1.38
N GLY A 124 5.63 18.57 -1.85
CA GLY A 124 5.01 19.83 -2.28
C GLY A 124 4.44 20.69 -1.15
N GLY A 125 4.58 20.23 0.11
CA GLY A 125 3.98 20.86 1.29
C GLY A 125 2.59 20.32 1.63
N ASP A 126 2.24 20.40 2.91
CA ASP A 126 1.02 19.83 3.49
C ASP A 126 -0.27 20.56 3.09
N MET A 127 -0.17 21.84 2.73
CA MET A 127 -1.33 22.69 2.41
C MET A 127 -1.77 22.65 0.94
N ILE A 128 -0.92 22.18 0.01
CA ILE A 128 -1.22 22.26 -1.42
C ILE A 128 -2.37 21.34 -1.82
N ILE A 129 -2.40 20.12 -1.26
CA ILE A 129 -3.45 19.13 -1.53
C ILE A 129 -4.81 19.63 -0.99
N PRO A 130 -4.95 20.00 0.30
CA PRO A 130 -6.21 20.51 0.82
C PRO A 130 -6.73 21.75 0.05
N ALA A 131 -5.84 22.65 -0.32
CA ALA A 131 -6.24 23.89 -1.00
C ALA A 131 -6.73 23.66 -2.44
N GLN A 132 -6.18 22.68 -3.16
CA GLN A 132 -6.37 22.55 -4.61
C GLN A 132 -7.20 21.35 -5.03
N SER A 133 -7.25 20.28 -4.24
CA SER A 133 -7.69 18.95 -4.70
C SER A 133 -8.81 18.32 -3.90
N LEU A 134 -9.26 18.92 -2.78
CA LEU A 134 -10.37 18.37 -2.00
C LEU A 134 -11.72 18.63 -2.68
N ASN A 135 -12.62 17.64 -2.51
CA ASN A 135 -14.02 17.71 -2.96
C ASN A 135 -14.17 17.99 -4.46
N LYS A 136 -13.27 17.46 -5.28
CA LYS A 136 -13.31 17.44 -6.74
C LYS A 136 -12.44 16.33 -7.31
N ASP A 137 -12.53 16.10 -8.62
CA ASP A 137 -11.58 15.22 -9.30
C ASP A 137 -10.17 15.84 -9.29
N ALA A 138 -9.25 15.17 -8.61
CA ALA A 138 -7.85 15.59 -8.48
C ALA A 138 -6.95 15.06 -9.61
N SER A 139 -7.48 14.30 -10.57
CA SER A 139 -6.69 13.66 -11.64
C SER A 139 -5.84 14.64 -12.42
N THR A 140 -6.37 15.82 -12.75
CA THR A 140 -5.64 16.88 -13.47
C THR A 140 -4.44 17.39 -12.68
N HIS A 141 -4.63 17.67 -11.39
CA HIS A 141 -3.52 18.13 -10.54
C HIS A 141 -2.47 17.03 -10.37
N PHE A 142 -2.92 15.78 -10.27
CA PHE A 142 -2.00 14.65 -10.17
C PHE A 142 -1.19 14.46 -11.46
N GLU A 143 -1.80 14.58 -12.64
CA GLU A 143 -1.10 14.55 -13.93
C GLU A 143 -0.01 15.62 -14.03
N LEU A 144 -0.31 16.85 -13.61
CA LEU A 144 0.63 17.98 -13.72
C LEU A 144 1.94 17.78 -12.95
N TYR A 145 1.89 17.04 -11.83
CA TYR A 145 3.02 16.94 -10.91
C TYR A 145 3.53 15.50 -10.70
N HIS A 146 2.76 14.49 -11.06
CA HIS A 146 3.01 13.09 -10.68
C HIS A 146 2.77 12.11 -11.84
N SER A 147 3.44 12.29 -12.97
CA SER A 147 3.27 11.44 -14.15
C SER A 147 4.21 10.22 -14.21
N SER A 148 4.91 9.89 -13.12
CA SER A 148 5.84 8.75 -13.10
C SER A 148 5.19 7.45 -12.65
N LYS A 149 5.72 6.33 -13.11
CA LYS A 149 5.34 4.98 -12.67
C LYS A 149 5.38 4.84 -11.15
N GLU A 150 6.43 5.36 -10.52
CA GLU A 150 6.64 5.31 -9.07
C GLU A 150 5.52 6.04 -8.34
N SER A 151 5.10 7.20 -8.83
CA SER A 151 3.97 7.95 -8.27
C SER A 151 2.67 7.16 -8.36
N PHE A 152 2.41 6.47 -9.47
CA PHE A 152 1.20 5.66 -9.63
C PHE A 152 1.18 4.47 -8.67
N LEU A 153 2.30 3.74 -8.57
CA LEU A 153 2.42 2.61 -7.66
C LEU A 153 2.36 3.05 -6.18
N TYR A 154 2.76 4.30 -5.89
CA TYR A 154 2.71 4.84 -4.54
C TYR A 154 1.28 5.10 -4.06
N LEU A 155 0.32 5.36 -4.96
CA LEU A 155 -1.10 5.55 -4.62
C LEU A 155 -1.70 4.37 -3.83
N LYS A 156 -1.19 3.17 -4.04
CA LYS A 156 -1.61 1.96 -3.32
C LYS A 156 -1.60 2.13 -1.80
N HIS A 157 -0.67 2.93 -1.26
CA HIS A 157 -0.53 3.12 0.18
C HIS A 157 -1.64 3.97 0.79
N PHE A 158 -2.33 4.74 -0.03
CA PHE A 158 -3.42 5.64 0.35
C PHE A 158 -4.79 5.13 -0.06
N TYR A 159 -4.81 4.11 -0.92
CA TYR A 159 -6.04 3.62 -1.52
C TYR A 159 -6.96 2.96 -0.49
N VAL A 160 -8.18 3.46 -0.36
CA VAL A 160 -9.20 2.95 0.57
C VAL A 160 -10.47 2.44 -0.11
N GLY A 161 -10.59 2.65 -1.41
CA GLY A 161 -11.71 2.14 -2.21
C GLY A 161 -11.98 2.96 -3.47
N GLU A 162 -13.20 2.87 -3.98
CA GLU A 162 -13.66 3.54 -5.21
C GLU A 162 -14.91 4.38 -4.93
N VAL A 163 -15.13 5.40 -5.73
CA VAL A 163 -16.43 6.07 -5.79
C VAL A 163 -17.42 5.15 -6.51
N CYS A 164 -18.60 4.90 -5.89
CA CYS A 164 -19.63 4.07 -6.50
C CYS A 164 -20.05 4.61 -7.88
N GLU A 165 -20.42 3.72 -8.79
CA GLU A 165 -20.67 4.06 -10.19
C GLU A 165 -21.73 5.15 -10.34
N GLU A 166 -22.80 5.09 -9.55
CA GLU A 166 -23.93 6.02 -9.59
C GLU A 166 -23.55 7.46 -9.23
N ASP A 167 -22.45 7.64 -8.49
CA ASP A 167 -22.02 8.95 -7.99
C ASP A 167 -20.86 9.57 -8.80
N ARG A 168 -20.31 8.85 -9.78
CA ARG A 168 -19.17 9.34 -10.58
C ARG A 168 -19.47 10.64 -11.34
N GLU A 169 -20.70 10.79 -11.81
CA GLU A 169 -21.13 12.02 -12.50
C GLU A 169 -21.35 13.22 -11.56
N LYS A 170 -21.46 12.97 -10.24
CA LYS A 170 -21.60 14.04 -9.24
C LYS A 170 -20.26 14.70 -8.86
N ILE A 171 -19.14 14.08 -9.22
CA ILE A 171 -17.82 14.59 -8.90
C ILE A 171 -17.54 15.85 -9.71
N PRO A 172 -17.25 17.01 -9.09
CA PRO A 172 -16.89 18.23 -9.81
C PRO A 172 -15.59 17.99 -10.62
N LYS A 173 -15.69 18.18 -11.93
CA LYS A 173 -14.56 18.01 -12.85
C LYS A 173 -13.80 19.33 -12.99
N SER A 174 -12.51 19.23 -13.32
CA SER A 174 -11.71 20.40 -13.70
C SER A 174 -12.12 20.91 -15.07
N ASP A 175 -11.98 22.23 -15.32
CA ASP A 175 -12.18 22.83 -16.64
C ASP A 175 -11.24 22.24 -17.72
N ALA A 176 -10.07 21.76 -17.30
CA ALA A 176 -9.13 21.01 -18.12
C ALA A 176 -8.98 19.60 -17.54
N PRO A 177 -9.73 18.60 -18.02
CA PRO A 177 -9.65 17.24 -17.50
C PRO A 177 -8.29 16.61 -17.82
N ALA A 178 -7.88 15.64 -17.00
CA ALA A 178 -6.67 14.85 -17.23
C ALA A 178 -6.70 14.15 -18.61
N SER A 179 -5.54 14.01 -19.24
CA SER A 179 -5.44 13.41 -20.57
C SER A 179 -5.82 11.93 -20.57
N SER A 180 -6.33 11.44 -21.69
CA SER A 180 -6.71 10.03 -21.85
C SER A 180 -5.51 9.09 -21.76
N GLU A 181 -4.35 9.54 -22.24
CA GLU A 181 -3.09 8.80 -22.16
C GLU A 181 -2.63 8.63 -20.73
N PHE A 182 -2.69 9.69 -19.94
CA PHE A 182 -2.34 9.67 -18.52
C PHE A 182 -3.28 8.75 -17.75
N LEU A 183 -4.60 8.89 -17.94
CA LEU A 183 -5.58 8.03 -17.24
C LEU A 183 -5.42 6.56 -17.61
N LYS A 184 -5.07 6.26 -18.87
CA LYS A 184 -4.76 4.89 -19.29
C LYS A 184 -3.54 4.34 -18.55
N MET A 185 -2.42 5.07 -18.54
CA MET A 185 -1.21 4.65 -17.81
C MET A 185 -1.50 4.46 -16.32
N LEU A 186 -2.22 5.40 -15.71
CA LEU A 186 -2.60 5.32 -14.30
C LEU A 186 -3.39 4.03 -14.01
N ARG A 187 -4.38 3.70 -14.83
CA ARG A 187 -5.18 2.48 -14.69
C ARG A 187 -4.35 1.23 -14.84
N ASP A 188 -3.47 1.18 -15.85
CA ASP A 188 -2.59 0.04 -16.11
C ASP A 188 -1.68 -0.27 -14.91
N TYR A 189 -1.12 0.77 -14.25
CA TYR A 189 -0.27 0.59 -13.07
C TYR A 189 -1.03 0.35 -11.76
N CYS A 190 -2.29 0.79 -11.66
CA CYS A 190 -3.10 0.66 -10.46
C CYS A 190 -4.02 -0.59 -10.47
N GLU A 191 -4.11 -1.31 -11.59
CA GLU A 191 -5.04 -2.44 -11.77
C GLU A 191 -4.95 -3.48 -10.66
N ASP A 192 -3.75 -3.82 -10.21
CA ASP A 192 -3.52 -4.92 -9.26
C ASP A 192 -4.15 -4.69 -7.89
N PHE A 193 -4.34 -3.44 -7.47
CA PHE A 193 -4.88 -3.13 -6.14
C PHE A 193 -6.31 -2.59 -6.14
N ARG A 194 -6.85 -2.14 -7.28
CA ARG A 194 -8.21 -1.60 -7.40
C ARG A 194 -9.27 -2.70 -7.23
N ILE A 195 -10.36 -2.39 -6.51
CA ILE A 195 -11.47 -3.32 -6.31
C ILE A 195 -12.24 -3.58 -7.60
N GLU A 196 -12.40 -2.59 -8.48
CA GLU A 196 -13.08 -2.75 -9.78
C GLU A 196 -12.39 -3.78 -10.68
N SER A 197 -11.06 -3.74 -10.74
CA SER A 197 -10.30 -4.69 -11.57
C SER A 197 -10.44 -6.12 -11.06
N LYS A 198 -10.57 -6.29 -9.75
CA LYS A 198 -10.80 -7.60 -9.12
C LYS A 198 -12.21 -8.13 -9.38
N ALA A 199 -13.23 -7.26 -9.41
CA ALA A 199 -14.60 -7.65 -9.75
C ALA A 199 -14.68 -8.13 -11.20
N LYS A 200 -14.12 -7.38 -12.15
CA LYS A 200 -14.08 -7.77 -13.57
C LYS A 200 -13.35 -9.09 -13.80
N LYS A 201 -12.24 -9.36 -13.10
CA LYS A 201 -11.52 -10.64 -13.21
C LYS A 201 -12.35 -11.83 -12.69
N LYS A 202 -13.27 -11.64 -11.73
CA LYS A 202 -14.15 -12.72 -11.23
C LYS A 202 -15.32 -13.06 -12.16
N GLU A 203 -15.76 -12.13 -13.01
CA GLU A 203 -16.84 -12.36 -13.98
C GLU A 203 -16.38 -13.16 -15.22
N PHE A 204 -15.10 -13.32 -15.44
CA PHE A 204 -14.52 -14.05 -16.57
C PHE A 204 -14.05 -15.48 -16.21
N PHE A 205 -14.30 -15.96 -15.01
CA PHE A 205 -14.04 -17.32 -14.54
C PHE A 205 -15.31 -17.95 -13.95
#